data_e33037458f50e1bd349a7d4b265f9623
#
_entry.id   e33037458f50e1bd349a7d4b265f9623
#
_cell.length_a   1.000
_cell.length_b   1.000
_cell.length_c   1.000
_cell.angle_alpha   90.00
_cell.angle_beta   90.00
_cell.angle_gamma   90.00
#
_symmetry.space_group_name_H-M   'P 1'
#
loop_
_entity.id
_entity.type
_entity.pdbx_description
1 polymer ?
#
loop_
_entity_poly.entity_id
_entity_poly.type
_entity_poly.pdbx_seq_one_letter_code
_entity_poly.pdbx_strand_id
1 'polypeptide(L)'
;MKFILQFFAAMIATLLFSVAAQAQDRVVYHIDNAEAQATKGLRNIRNHLDVAPDTKIVVVTHADGVDFLMEGAKDKKNPNIDYAPLVSALKARGVRFEVCEITLKNRNLDKKAFSFDADFTPSGVVKIAQLQSREQFAYIKP
;
A
#
# COMPACT_ATOMS: atom_id res chain seq x y z
N MET A 1 54.36 22.98 0.14
CA MET A 1 53.20 23.40 0.98
C MET A 1 51.94 23.72 0.16
N LYS A 2 51.99 24.35 -0.99
CA LYS A 2 50.78 24.66 -1.80
C LYS A 2 50.01 23.43 -2.32
N PHE A 3 50.70 22.36 -2.68
CA PHE A 3 50.06 21.11 -3.19
C PHE A 3 49.33 20.31 -2.10
N ILE A 4 49.80 20.30 -0.88
CA ILE A 4 49.14 19.60 0.27
C ILE A 4 47.85 20.29 0.64
N LEU A 5 47.79 21.63 0.57
CA LEU A 5 46.58 22.40 0.86
C LEU A 5 45.47 22.18 -0.16
N GLN A 6 45.82 21.96 -1.43
CA GLN A 6 44.85 21.68 -2.51
C GLN A 6 44.25 20.27 -2.39
N PHE A 7 45.01 19.28 -1.94
CA PHE A 7 44.49 17.91 -1.68
C PHE A 7 43.53 17.88 -0.52
N PHE A 8 43.78 18.63 0.56
CA PHE A 8 42.86 18.72 1.71
C PHE A 8 41.55 19.44 1.34
N ALA A 9 41.57 20.47 0.52
CA ALA A 9 40.37 21.16 0.08
C ALA A 9 39.49 20.29 -0.83
N ALA A 10 40.07 19.44 -1.69
CA ALA A 10 39.35 18.52 -2.54
C ALA A 10 38.70 17.37 -1.74
N MET A 11 39.34 16.90 -0.66
CA MET A 11 38.83 15.85 0.19
C MET A 11 37.67 16.31 1.10
N ILE A 12 37.64 17.57 1.50
CA ILE A 12 36.53 18.16 2.27
C ILE A 12 35.29 18.40 1.39
N ALA A 13 35.50 18.76 0.11
CA ALA A 13 34.38 18.98 -0.83
C ALA A 13 33.59 17.68 -1.14
N THR A 14 34.24 16.51 -1.11
CA THR A 14 33.57 15.23 -1.34
C THR A 14 32.76 14.71 -0.13
N LEU A 15 32.98 15.23 1.07
CA LEU A 15 32.27 14.85 2.28
C LEU A 15 30.92 15.58 2.48
N LEU A 16 30.65 16.64 1.73
CA LEU A 16 29.46 17.46 1.91
C LEU A 16 28.26 17.07 1.04
N PHE A 17 28.36 16.02 0.20
CA PHE A 17 27.26 15.53 -0.63
C PHE A 17 26.70 14.19 -0.16
N SER A 18 26.76 13.87 1.12
CA SER A 18 25.88 12.86 1.69
C SER A 18 24.48 13.48 1.82
N VAL A 19 23.77 13.66 0.72
CA VAL A 19 22.33 13.82 0.76
C VAL A 19 21.81 12.52 1.35
N ALA A 20 21.42 12.56 2.62
CA ALA A 20 20.71 11.47 3.25
C ALA A 20 19.46 11.25 2.38
N ALA A 21 19.48 10.21 1.56
CA ALA A 21 18.29 9.74 0.86
C ALA A 21 17.29 9.38 1.96
N GLN A 22 16.33 10.26 2.18
CA GLN A 22 15.28 10.02 3.16
C GLN A 22 14.56 8.75 2.72
N ALA A 23 14.64 7.70 3.52
CA ALA A 23 14.03 6.43 3.19
C ALA A 23 12.52 6.67 3.05
N GLN A 24 11.97 6.37 1.86
CA GLN A 24 10.54 6.47 1.61
C GLN A 24 9.79 5.51 2.55
N ASP A 25 8.85 6.03 3.31
CA ASP A 25 8.00 5.20 4.17
C ASP A 25 7.20 4.19 3.33
N ARG A 26 7.11 2.96 3.86
CA ARG A 26 6.42 1.85 3.21
C ARG A 26 5.45 1.22 4.19
N VAL A 27 4.20 1.06 3.80
CA VAL A 27 3.15 0.56 4.69
C VAL A 27 2.28 -0.46 3.97
N VAL A 28 2.07 -1.61 4.62
CA VAL A 28 1.05 -2.58 4.22
C VAL A 28 -0.18 -2.42 5.11
N TYR A 29 -1.31 -2.11 4.48
CA TYR A 29 -2.63 -2.16 5.11
C TYR A 29 -3.23 -3.54 4.87
N HIS A 30 -3.61 -4.23 5.95
CA HIS A 30 -4.18 -5.57 5.89
C HIS A 30 -5.68 -5.52 6.18
N ILE A 31 -6.50 -5.95 5.22
CA ILE A 31 -7.96 -6.01 5.33
C ILE A 31 -8.40 -7.46 5.12
N ASP A 32 -8.91 -8.10 6.17
CA ASP A 32 -9.44 -9.48 6.13
C ASP A 32 -10.96 -9.53 6.37
N ASN A 33 -11.57 -8.39 6.71
CA ASN A 33 -13.01 -8.25 6.87
C ASN A 33 -13.47 -6.90 6.30
N ALA A 34 -14.12 -6.92 5.15
CA ALA A 34 -14.55 -5.70 4.46
C ALA A 34 -15.56 -4.89 5.28
N GLU A 35 -16.53 -5.54 5.90
CA GLU A 35 -17.59 -4.86 6.66
C GLU A 35 -17.05 -4.09 7.86
N ALA A 36 -16.05 -4.65 8.55
CA ALA A 36 -15.46 -4.03 9.73
C ALA A 36 -14.37 -3.01 9.38
N GLN A 37 -13.68 -3.17 8.24
CA GLN A 37 -12.40 -2.50 8.01
C GLN A 37 -12.36 -1.64 6.74
N ALA A 38 -13.15 -1.92 5.69
CA ALA A 38 -12.95 -1.27 4.39
C ALA A 38 -13.13 0.24 4.46
N THR A 39 -14.28 0.74 4.91
CA THR A 39 -14.55 2.19 4.98
C THR A 39 -13.55 2.91 5.87
N LYS A 40 -13.24 2.34 7.04
CA LYS A 40 -12.25 2.89 7.97
C LYS A 40 -10.84 2.86 7.37
N GLY A 41 -10.48 1.75 6.74
CA GLY A 41 -9.18 1.56 6.10
C GLY A 41 -8.94 2.56 4.96
N LEU A 42 -9.88 2.70 4.03
CA LEU A 42 -9.78 3.66 2.93
C LEU A 42 -9.63 5.10 3.43
N ARG A 43 -10.39 5.47 4.47
CA ARG A 43 -10.25 6.78 5.11
C ARG A 43 -8.87 6.96 5.75
N ASN A 44 -8.36 5.95 6.46
CA ASN A 44 -7.04 6.00 7.10
C ASN A 44 -5.93 6.14 6.05
N ILE A 45 -6.02 5.41 4.93
CA ILE A 45 -5.06 5.49 3.82
C ILE A 45 -5.06 6.90 3.21
N ARG A 46 -6.25 7.47 2.96
CA ARG A 46 -6.36 8.84 2.47
C ARG A 46 -5.67 9.82 3.42
N ASN A 47 -6.02 9.78 4.71
CA ASN A 47 -5.45 10.67 5.72
C ASN A 47 -3.94 10.47 5.86
N HIS A 48 -3.44 9.23 5.73
CA HIS A 48 -2.02 8.93 5.74
C HIS A 48 -1.30 9.65 4.59
N LEU A 49 -1.81 9.50 3.37
CA LEU A 49 -1.23 10.16 2.20
C LEU A 49 -1.40 11.70 2.23
N ASP A 50 -2.42 12.24 2.89
CA ASP A 50 -2.60 13.68 3.03
C ASP A 50 -1.48 14.31 3.89
N VAL A 51 -0.91 13.55 4.84
CA VAL A 51 0.19 13.97 5.71
C VAL A 51 1.56 13.55 5.15
N ALA A 52 1.65 12.35 4.57
CA ALA A 52 2.88 11.77 4.04
C ALA A 52 2.66 11.28 2.59
N PRO A 53 2.60 12.20 1.61
CA PRO A 53 2.17 11.91 0.24
C PRO A 53 3.09 10.95 -0.51
N ASP A 54 4.36 10.87 -0.11
CA ASP A 54 5.37 10.00 -0.75
C ASP A 54 5.36 8.57 -0.20
N THR A 55 4.52 8.25 0.80
CA THR A 55 4.46 6.92 1.39
C THR A 55 4.02 5.87 0.36
N LYS A 56 4.79 4.78 0.23
CA LYS A 56 4.41 3.64 -0.59
C LYS A 56 3.43 2.75 0.16
N ILE A 57 2.19 2.68 -0.31
CA ILE A 57 1.12 1.91 0.34
C ILE A 57 0.71 0.73 -0.52
N VAL A 58 0.63 -0.46 0.11
CA VAL A 58 0.03 -1.67 -0.44
C VAL A 58 -1.11 -2.11 0.48
N VAL A 59 -2.29 -2.27 -0.08
CA VAL A 59 -3.44 -2.86 0.61
C VAL A 59 -3.51 -4.32 0.21
N VAL A 60 -3.37 -5.23 1.17
CA VAL A 60 -3.50 -6.66 0.93
C VAL A 60 -4.79 -7.16 1.54
N THR A 61 -5.60 -7.85 0.73
CA THR A 61 -6.91 -8.37 1.14
C THR A 61 -6.97 -9.89 1.02
N HIS A 62 -7.63 -10.53 1.97
CA HIS A 62 -7.98 -11.95 1.93
C HIS A 62 -9.26 -12.22 2.72
N ALA A 63 -9.74 -13.46 2.74
CA ALA A 63 -11.02 -13.83 3.36
C ALA A 63 -12.15 -12.90 2.93
N ASP A 64 -13.00 -12.41 3.84
CA ASP A 64 -14.07 -11.47 3.54
C ASP A 64 -13.57 -10.06 3.23
N GLY A 65 -12.30 -9.79 3.48
CA GLY A 65 -11.67 -8.52 3.15
C GLY A 65 -11.59 -8.22 1.66
N VAL A 66 -11.74 -9.20 0.79
CA VAL A 66 -11.72 -8.99 -0.68
C VAL A 66 -13.01 -8.33 -1.19
N ASP A 67 -14.11 -8.40 -0.44
CA ASP A 67 -15.45 -8.06 -0.92
C ASP A 67 -15.61 -6.60 -1.32
N PHE A 68 -14.92 -5.66 -0.65
CA PHE A 68 -15.02 -4.24 -1.02
C PHE A 68 -14.35 -3.90 -2.35
N LEU A 69 -13.54 -4.80 -2.90
CA LEU A 69 -12.91 -4.64 -4.22
C LEU A 69 -13.72 -5.27 -5.36
N MET A 70 -14.86 -5.89 -5.06
CA MET A 70 -15.76 -6.43 -6.09
C MET A 70 -16.51 -5.30 -6.79
N GLU A 71 -16.87 -5.53 -8.04
CA GLU A 71 -17.69 -4.60 -8.82
C GLU A 71 -19.01 -4.27 -8.12
N GLY A 72 -19.34 -2.99 -8.04
CA GLY A 72 -20.58 -2.51 -7.41
C GLY A 72 -20.62 -2.65 -5.89
N ALA A 73 -19.49 -3.00 -5.24
CA ALA A 73 -19.44 -3.16 -3.78
C ALA A 73 -19.68 -1.84 -3.06
N LYS A 74 -20.52 -1.90 -2.02
CA LYS A 74 -20.88 -0.77 -1.16
C LYS A 74 -20.72 -1.13 0.31
N ASP A 75 -20.60 -0.12 1.15
CA ASP A 75 -20.62 -0.31 2.60
C ASP A 75 -21.98 -0.85 3.04
N LYS A 76 -22.00 -1.98 3.72
CA LYS A 76 -23.25 -2.62 4.18
C LYS A 76 -23.98 -1.79 5.23
N LYS A 77 -23.27 -1.01 6.03
CA LYS A 77 -23.84 -0.14 7.08
C LYS A 77 -24.30 1.20 6.53
N ASN A 78 -23.67 1.66 5.44
CA ASN A 78 -24.05 2.90 4.76
C ASN A 78 -24.00 2.72 3.24
N PRO A 79 -25.09 2.24 2.60
CA PRO A 79 -25.13 1.99 1.16
C PRO A 79 -24.87 3.19 0.24
N ASN A 80 -24.81 4.41 0.81
CA ASN A 80 -24.40 5.60 0.07
C ASN A 80 -22.88 5.65 -0.17
N ILE A 81 -22.10 4.82 0.52
CA ILE A 81 -20.66 4.69 0.31
C ILE A 81 -20.42 3.64 -0.75
N ASP A 82 -20.04 4.08 -1.94
CA ASP A 82 -19.57 3.23 -3.04
C ASP A 82 -18.05 3.10 -2.94
N TYR A 83 -17.53 1.87 -2.96
CA TYR A 83 -16.09 1.66 -2.81
C TYR A 83 -15.30 1.93 -4.07
N ALA A 84 -15.85 1.70 -5.26
CA ALA A 84 -15.11 1.83 -6.52
C ALA A 84 -14.47 3.21 -6.70
N PRO A 85 -15.18 4.36 -6.56
CA PRO A 85 -14.56 5.67 -6.71
C PRO A 85 -13.51 5.97 -5.62
N LEU A 86 -13.67 5.42 -4.40
CA LEU A 86 -12.71 5.61 -3.32
C LEU A 86 -11.40 4.84 -3.59
N VAL A 87 -11.52 3.61 -4.09
CA VAL A 87 -10.38 2.77 -4.48
C VAL A 87 -9.64 3.41 -5.67
N SER A 88 -10.36 3.81 -6.72
CA SER A 88 -9.77 4.48 -7.90
C SER A 88 -9.03 5.77 -7.53
N ALA A 89 -9.60 6.59 -6.66
CA ALA A 89 -8.95 7.81 -6.19
C ALA A 89 -7.63 7.53 -5.45
N LEU A 90 -7.58 6.49 -4.62
CA LEU A 90 -6.36 6.09 -3.91
C LEU A 90 -5.34 5.43 -4.86
N LYS A 91 -5.80 4.62 -5.83
CA LYS A 91 -4.92 4.06 -6.86
C LYS A 91 -4.26 5.16 -7.70
N ALA A 92 -4.97 6.22 -8.03
CA ALA A 92 -4.41 7.39 -8.71
C ALA A 92 -3.31 8.09 -7.89
N ARG A 93 -3.30 7.90 -6.56
CA ARG A 93 -2.26 8.36 -5.63
C ARG A 93 -1.13 7.33 -5.42
N GLY A 94 -1.09 6.25 -6.19
CA GLY A 94 -0.05 5.23 -6.14
C GLY A 94 -0.30 4.08 -5.16
N VAL A 95 -1.47 3.99 -4.53
CA VAL A 95 -1.84 2.83 -3.70
C VAL A 95 -2.07 1.60 -4.57
N ARG A 96 -1.54 0.45 -4.17
CA ARG A 96 -1.85 -0.84 -4.79
C ARG A 96 -2.83 -1.61 -3.93
N PHE A 97 -3.82 -2.23 -4.57
CA PHE A 97 -4.81 -3.08 -3.92
C PHE A 97 -4.64 -4.51 -4.43
N GLU A 98 -4.24 -5.43 -3.55
CA GLU A 98 -3.94 -6.82 -3.89
C GLU A 98 -4.96 -7.79 -3.28
N VAL A 99 -5.58 -8.59 -4.12
CA VAL A 99 -6.57 -9.63 -3.79
C VAL A 99 -5.90 -10.98 -3.73
N CYS A 100 -6.14 -11.75 -2.67
CA CYS A 100 -5.60 -13.08 -2.46
C CYS A 100 -6.27 -14.12 -3.37
N GLU A 101 -5.52 -14.76 -4.27
CA GLU A 101 -6.04 -15.80 -5.17
C GLU A 101 -6.48 -17.08 -4.45
N ILE A 102 -5.86 -17.43 -3.30
CA ILE A 102 -6.34 -18.55 -2.46
C ILE A 102 -7.75 -18.27 -1.98
N THR A 103 -8.05 -17.01 -1.60
CA THR A 103 -9.42 -16.63 -1.20
C THR A 103 -10.39 -16.80 -2.36
N LEU A 104 -10.03 -16.37 -3.56
CA LEU A 104 -10.86 -16.53 -4.75
C LEU A 104 -11.20 -18.01 -4.98
N LYS A 105 -10.18 -18.86 -4.96
CA LYS A 105 -10.33 -20.30 -5.14
C LYS A 105 -11.26 -20.91 -4.07
N ASN A 106 -11.03 -20.59 -2.80
CA ASN A 106 -11.80 -21.18 -1.69
C ASN A 106 -13.27 -20.72 -1.67
N ARG A 107 -13.53 -19.49 -2.15
CA ARG A 107 -14.88 -18.90 -2.22
C ARG A 107 -15.53 -19.04 -3.60
N ASN A 108 -14.86 -19.70 -4.54
CA ASN A 108 -15.32 -19.86 -5.93
C ASN A 108 -15.65 -18.51 -6.60
N LEU A 109 -14.77 -17.50 -6.43
CA LEU A 109 -14.92 -16.17 -7.00
C LEU A 109 -14.11 -16.05 -8.29
N ASP A 110 -14.71 -15.49 -9.35
CA ASP A 110 -14.02 -15.17 -10.60
C ASP A 110 -13.27 -13.83 -10.45
N LYS A 111 -12.05 -13.73 -10.98
CA LYS A 111 -11.30 -12.46 -11.06
C LYS A 111 -12.08 -11.35 -11.76
N LYS A 112 -12.92 -11.69 -12.72
CA LYS A 112 -13.77 -10.75 -13.46
C LYS A 112 -14.83 -10.06 -12.61
N ALA A 113 -15.11 -10.61 -11.41
CA ALA A 113 -16.04 -9.98 -10.47
C ALA A 113 -15.40 -8.82 -9.67
N PHE A 114 -14.10 -8.56 -9.87
CA PHE A 114 -13.38 -7.53 -9.15
C PHE A 114 -13.17 -6.28 -10.00
N SER A 115 -13.10 -5.13 -9.34
CA SER A 115 -12.80 -3.85 -9.95
C SER A 115 -11.52 -3.91 -10.79
N PHE A 116 -11.49 -3.19 -11.89
CA PHE A 116 -10.30 -3.01 -12.73
C PHE A 116 -9.09 -2.49 -11.96
N ASP A 117 -9.31 -1.82 -10.82
CA ASP A 117 -8.25 -1.27 -9.97
C ASP A 117 -7.60 -2.32 -9.05
N ALA A 118 -8.13 -3.54 -8.98
CA ALA A 118 -7.57 -4.61 -8.16
C ALA A 118 -6.47 -5.37 -8.89
N ASP A 119 -5.34 -5.57 -8.19
CA ASP A 119 -4.29 -6.50 -8.57
C ASP A 119 -4.49 -7.86 -7.84
N PHE A 120 -3.80 -8.91 -8.25
CA PHE A 120 -3.94 -10.23 -7.64
C PHE A 120 -2.59 -10.73 -7.13
N THR A 121 -2.62 -11.40 -5.97
CA THR A 121 -1.44 -12.04 -5.39
C THR A 121 -1.75 -13.51 -5.06
N PRO A 122 -0.83 -14.45 -5.27
CA PRO A 122 -1.07 -15.87 -5.03
C PRO A 122 -1.58 -16.16 -3.60
N SER A 123 -1.02 -15.48 -2.60
CA SER A 123 -1.42 -15.60 -1.19
C SER A 123 -1.28 -14.27 -0.46
N GLY A 124 -2.39 -13.75 0.09
CA GLY A 124 -2.37 -12.50 0.84
C GLY A 124 -1.47 -12.58 2.08
N VAL A 125 -1.53 -13.68 2.82
CA VAL A 125 -0.71 -13.87 4.04
C VAL A 125 0.79 -13.92 3.70
N VAL A 126 1.17 -14.65 2.65
CA VAL A 126 2.56 -14.70 2.19
C VAL A 126 3.01 -13.33 1.71
N LYS A 127 2.16 -12.61 0.99
CA LYS A 127 2.46 -11.27 0.50
C LYS A 127 2.73 -10.29 1.65
N ILE A 128 1.90 -10.29 2.69
CA ILE A 128 2.12 -9.47 3.89
C ILE A 128 3.47 -9.80 4.53
N ALA A 129 3.75 -11.09 4.73
CA ALA A 129 5.02 -11.52 5.31
C ALA A 129 6.23 -11.07 4.48
N GLN A 130 6.16 -11.17 3.14
CA GLN A 130 7.22 -10.73 2.24
C GLN A 130 7.43 -9.22 2.28
N LEU A 131 6.34 -8.44 2.23
CA LEU A 131 6.42 -6.98 2.33
C LEU A 131 7.11 -6.55 3.63
N GLN A 132 6.79 -7.19 4.76
CA GLN A 132 7.40 -6.87 6.04
C GLN A 132 8.87 -7.33 6.12
N SER A 133 9.14 -8.61 5.81
CA SER A 133 10.45 -9.22 6.07
C SER A 133 11.51 -8.87 5.03
N ARG A 134 11.12 -8.62 3.78
CA ARG A 134 12.06 -8.39 2.67
C ARG A 134 12.08 -6.94 2.19
N GLU A 135 10.96 -6.25 2.28
CA GLU A 135 10.79 -4.91 1.75
C GLU A 135 10.61 -3.84 2.84
N GLN A 136 10.67 -4.24 4.12
CA GLN A 136 10.62 -3.36 5.31
C GLN A 136 9.34 -2.50 5.39
N PHE A 137 8.20 -3.05 4.98
CA PHE A 137 6.91 -2.39 5.14
C PHE A 137 6.45 -2.44 6.61
N ALA A 138 6.05 -1.30 7.15
CA ALA A 138 5.31 -1.25 8.40
C ALA A 138 3.91 -1.87 8.20
N TYR A 139 3.37 -2.51 9.25
CA TYR A 139 2.07 -3.19 9.18
C TYR A 139 0.99 -2.39 9.89
N ILE A 140 -0.13 -2.18 9.21
CA ILE A 140 -1.33 -1.56 9.79
C ILE A 140 -2.54 -2.45 9.51
N LYS A 141 -3.31 -2.77 10.57
CA LYS A 141 -4.63 -3.38 10.46
C LYS A 141 -5.67 -2.37 10.92
N PRO A 142 -6.52 -1.83 10.01
CA PRO A 142 -7.50 -0.81 10.33
C PRO A 142 -8.67 -1.35 11.15
#